data_855962594ca0a80881bbb6cf4405db54
#
_entry.id   855962594ca0a80881bbb6cf4405db54
#
_cell.length_a   1.000
_cell.length_b   1.000
_cell.length_c   1.000
_cell.angle_alpha   90.00
_cell.angle_beta   90.00
_cell.angle_gamma   90.00
#
_symmetry.space_group_name_H-M   'P 1'
#
loop_
_entity.id
_entity.type
_entity.pdbx_description
1 polymer ?
#
loop_
_entity_poly.entity_id
_entity_poly.type
_entity_poly.pdbx_seq_one_letter_code
_entity_poly.pdbx_strand_id
1 'polypeptide(L)'
;MFTIRKATSDDCKLINELANQVFPATYKEILSTEQLDYMMEWMYAPENIRKQMEEEGHVYFIAYQGDEPCGYVSVQPQDADVFHLQKIYVLPGFQGAHLGSKLFDHAVQYIKEIHPSPCLMELNVNRNNKALHFYEHKGMKKLREGDFPIGNGYYMNALSLIHISEP
;
A
#
# COMPACT_ATOMS: atom_id res chain seq x y z
N MET A 1 20.96 5.92 -5.37
CA MET A 1 20.04 6.88 -4.73
C MET A 1 18.63 6.58 -5.15
N PHE A 2 17.70 6.61 -4.22
CA PHE A 2 16.29 6.40 -4.49
C PHE A 2 15.56 7.73 -4.66
N THR A 3 14.67 7.77 -5.64
CA THR A 3 13.77 8.91 -5.83
C THR A 3 12.33 8.40 -5.81
N ILE A 4 11.40 9.25 -5.41
CA ILE A 4 9.98 8.92 -5.33
C ILE A 4 9.20 10.00 -6.07
N ARG A 5 8.31 9.58 -6.99
CA ARG A 5 7.44 10.52 -7.70
C ARG A 5 5.98 10.13 -7.60
N LYS A 6 5.11 11.11 -7.69
CA LYS A 6 3.68 10.87 -7.75
C LYS A 6 3.32 10.27 -9.10
N ALA A 7 2.54 9.19 -9.09
CA ALA A 7 2.08 8.54 -10.29
C ALA A 7 0.87 9.26 -10.90
N THR A 8 0.68 9.08 -12.20
CA THR A 8 -0.50 9.55 -12.92
C THR A 8 -1.26 8.37 -13.49
N SER A 9 -2.42 8.62 -14.10
CA SER A 9 -3.20 7.55 -14.74
C SER A 9 -2.45 6.87 -15.88
N ASP A 10 -1.40 7.49 -16.42
CA ASP A 10 -0.55 6.88 -17.43
C ASP A 10 0.37 5.79 -16.87
N ASP A 11 0.47 5.70 -15.55
CA ASP A 11 1.33 4.72 -14.87
C ASP A 11 0.60 3.43 -14.47
N CYS A 12 -0.67 3.26 -14.84
CA CYS A 12 -1.44 2.09 -14.42
C CYS A 12 -0.81 0.77 -14.85
N LYS A 13 -0.29 0.69 -16.07
CA LYS A 13 0.39 -0.50 -16.55
C LYS A 13 1.67 -0.78 -15.76
N LEU A 14 2.44 0.26 -15.47
CA LEU A 14 3.68 0.13 -14.69
C LEU A 14 3.37 -0.38 -13.29
N ILE A 15 2.35 0.16 -12.63
CA ILE A 15 1.95 -0.30 -11.30
C ILE A 15 1.52 -1.76 -11.35
N ASN A 16 0.77 -2.18 -12.38
CA ASN A 16 0.40 -3.57 -12.57
C ASN A 16 1.64 -4.46 -12.70
N GLU A 17 2.62 -4.04 -13.50
CA GLU A 17 3.86 -4.79 -13.69
C GLU A 17 4.65 -4.93 -12.40
N LEU A 18 4.74 -3.87 -11.61
CA LEU A 18 5.40 -3.92 -10.30
C LEU A 18 4.66 -4.87 -9.35
N ALA A 19 3.34 -4.78 -9.31
CA ALA A 19 2.52 -5.63 -8.45
C ALA A 19 2.66 -7.12 -8.82
N ASN A 20 2.77 -7.43 -10.11
CA ASN A 20 2.97 -8.82 -10.55
C ASN A 20 4.29 -9.40 -10.06
N GLN A 21 5.29 -8.57 -9.78
CA GLN A 21 6.57 -9.03 -9.25
C GLN A 21 6.55 -9.16 -7.73
N VAL A 22 5.80 -8.31 -7.04
CA VAL A 22 5.82 -8.21 -5.57
C VAL A 22 4.75 -9.06 -4.91
N PHE A 23 3.51 -8.95 -5.37
CA PHE A 23 2.35 -9.47 -4.66
C PHE A 23 2.36 -10.98 -4.51
N PRO A 24 2.59 -11.76 -5.57
CA PRO A 24 2.66 -13.22 -5.42
C PRO A 24 3.81 -13.66 -4.51
N ALA A 25 4.96 -13.01 -4.58
CA ALA A 25 6.11 -13.34 -3.73
C ALA A 25 5.81 -13.08 -2.27
N THR A 26 5.04 -12.03 -1.97
CA THR A 26 4.68 -11.67 -0.60
C THR A 26 3.66 -12.64 0.00
N TYR A 27 2.68 -13.07 -0.79
CA TYR A 27 1.50 -13.76 -0.27
C TYR A 27 1.39 -15.25 -0.66
N LYS A 28 2.32 -15.81 -1.42
CA LYS A 28 2.23 -17.20 -1.89
C LYS A 28 2.10 -18.24 -0.78
N GLU A 29 2.64 -17.96 0.40
CA GLU A 29 2.58 -18.87 1.54
C GLU A 29 1.38 -18.59 2.45
N ILE A 30 0.66 -17.49 2.21
CA ILE A 30 -0.44 -17.02 3.05
C ILE A 30 -1.78 -17.29 2.37
N LEU A 31 -1.84 -17.10 1.03
CA LEU A 31 -3.05 -17.19 0.25
C LEU A 31 -2.96 -18.29 -0.79
N SER A 32 -4.12 -18.88 -1.17
CA SER A 32 -4.19 -19.85 -2.25
C SER A 32 -3.89 -19.18 -3.61
N THR A 33 -3.53 -19.98 -4.62
CA THR A 33 -3.30 -19.46 -5.97
C THR A 33 -4.54 -18.78 -6.53
N GLU A 34 -5.73 -19.37 -6.31
CA GLU A 34 -6.99 -18.79 -6.77
C GLU A 34 -7.27 -17.45 -6.11
N GLN A 35 -7.00 -17.34 -4.81
CA GLN A 35 -7.20 -16.11 -4.07
C GLN A 35 -6.20 -15.04 -4.50
N LEU A 36 -4.95 -15.41 -4.76
CA LEU A 36 -3.94 -14.50 -5.30
C LEU A 36 -4.36 -13.95 -6.65
N ASP A 37 -4.82 -14.82 -7.57
CA ASP A 37 -5.26 -14.40 -8.89
C ASP A 37 -6.45 -13.46 -8.81
N TYR A 38 -7.41 -13.76 -7.95
CA TYR A 38 -8.57 -12.89 -7.74
C TYR A 38 -8.15 -11.52 -7.22
N MET A 39 -7.27 -11.49 -6.21
CA MET A 39 -6.82 -10.23 -5.62
C MET A 39 -5.99 -9.40 -6.61
N MET A 40 -5.16 -10.06 -7.43
CA MET A 40 -4.39 -9.37 -8.45
C MET A 40 -5.30 -8.69 -9.46
N GLU A 41 -6.32 -9.39 -9.93
CA GLU A 41 -7.29 -8.82 -10.88
C GLU A 41 -8.07 -7.69 -10.24
N TRP A 42 -8.60 -7.91 -9.04
CA TRP A 42 -9.41 -6.92 -8.33
C TRP A 42 -8.65 -5.64 -8.01
N MET A 43 -7.41 -5.78 -7.52
CA MET A 43 -6.62 -4.64 -7.05
C MET A 43 -5.77 -4.00 -8.14
N TYR A 44 -5.29 -4.78 -9.10
CA TYR A 44 -4.18 -4.35 -9.96
C TYR A 44 -4.44 -4.46 -11.46
N ALA A 45 -5.61 -4.88 -11.91
CA ALA A 45 -5.91 -4.75 -13.34
C ALA A 45 -5.77 -3.27 -13.71
N PRO A 46 -5.14 -2.92 -14.84
CA PRO A 46 -4.90 -1.50 -15.17
C PRO A 46 -6.14 -0.63 -15.14
N GLU A 47 -7.28 -1.14 -15.60
CA GLU A 47 -8.55 -0.40 -15.54
C GLU A 47 -9.01 -0.17 -14.10
N ASN A 48 -8.73 -1.10 -13.19
CA ASN A 48 -9.09 -0.96 -11.78
C ASN A 48 -8.17 0.04 -11.07
N ILE A 49 -6.89 0.05 -11.42
CA ILE A 49 -5.94 1.05 -10.88
C ILE A 49 -6.37 2.45 -11.33
N ARG A 50 -6.75 2.60 -12.60
CA ARG A 50 -7.23 3.87 -13.13
C ARG A 50 -8.47 4.34 -12.38
N LYS A 51 -9.42 3.44 -12.15
CA LYS A 51 -10.63 3.72 -11.40
C LYS A 51 -10.30 4.17 -9.97
N GLN A 52 -9.36 3.49 -9.32
CA GLN A 52 -8.90 3.87 -7.98
C GLN A 52 -8.39 5.31 -7.98
N MET A 53 -7.60 5.70 -8.97
CA MET A 53 -7.04 7.05 -9.04
C MET A 53 -8.09 8.10 -9.39
N GLU A 54 -8.93 7.83 -10.38
CA GLU A 54 -9.83 8.84 -10.95
C GLU A 54 -11.17 8.94 -10.21
N GLU A 55 -11.64 7.83 -9.62
CA GLU A 55 -12.96 7.78 -8.99
C GLU A 55 -12.92 7.56 -7.49
N GLU A 56 -11.89 6.88 -6.96
CA GLU A 56 -11.83 6.49 -5.56
C GLU A 56 -10.81 7.28 -4.74
N GLY A 57 -10.09 8.18 -5.38
CA GLY A 57 -9.18 9.09 -4.68
C GLY A 57 -7.85 8.49 -4.25
N HIS A 58 -7.46 7.33 -4.78
CA HIS A 58 -6.15 6.76 -4.47
C HIS A 58 -5.04 7.61 -5.08
N VAL A 59 -3.99 7.86 -4.31
CA VAL A 59 -2.78 8.55 -4.77
C VAL A 59 -1.63 7.57 -4.66
N TYR A 60 -0.98 7.30 -5.78
CA TYR A 60 0.17 6.39 -5.85
C TYR A 60 1.47 7.16 -5.98
N PHE A 61 2.51 6.64 -5.33
CA PHE A 61 3.89 7.13 -5.49
C PHE A 61 4.75 5.95 -5.89
N ILE A 62 5.65 6.16 -6.85
CA ILE A 62 6.54 5.13 -7.37
C ILE A 62 7.97 5.49 -7.01
N ALA A 63 8.70 4.53 -6.44
CA ALA A 63 10.10 4.69 -6.10
C ALA A 63 10.99 4.14 -7.21
N TYR A 64 12.10 4.82 -7.45
CA TYR A 64 13.10 4.47 -8.47
C TYR A 64 14.48 4.42 -7.85
N GLN A 65 15.28 3.47 -8.31
CA GLN A 65 16.74 3.52 -8.13
C GLN A 65 17.32 3.88 -9.50
N GLY A 66 17.80 5.11 -9.65
CA GLY A 66 18.13 5.63 -10.97
C GLY A 66 16.88 5.66 -11.83
N ASP A 67 16.87 4.97 -12.95
CA ASP A 67 15.72 4.87 -13.86
C ASP A 67 14.88 3.61 -13.64
N GLU A 68 15.25 2.76 -12.68
CA GLU A 68 14.58 1.48 -12.45
C GLU A 68 13.51 1.59 -11.38
N PRO A 69 12.22 1.34 -11.72
CA PRO A 69 11.16 1.31 -10.71
C PRO A 69 11.38 0.14 -9.76
N CYS A 70 11.26 0.39 -8.45
CA CYS A 70 11.59 -0.63 -7.45
C CYS A 70 10.61 -0.72 -6.30
N GLY A 71 9.55 0.07 -6.29
CA GLY A 71 8.53 -0.01 -5.24
C GLY A 71 7.44 1.02 -5.44
N TYR A 72 6.40 0.91 -4.64
CA TYR A 72 5.29 1.86 -4.70
C TYR A 72 4.53 1.90 -3.39
N VAL A 73 3.79 2.99 -3.19
CA VAL A 73 2.89 3.17 -2.04
C VAL A 73 1.64 3.88 -2.54
N SER A 74 0.49 3.57 -1.94
CA SER A 74 -0.73 4.32 -2.24
C SER A 74 -1.50 4.66 -0.98
N VAL A 75 -2.10 5.83 -0.97
CA VAL A 75 -2.95 6.33 0.11
C VAL A 75 -4.28 6.78 -0.45
N GLN A 76 -5.33 6.73 0.38
CA GLN A 76 -6.67 7.14 0.00
C GLN A 76 -7.32 7.87 1.16
N PRO A 77 -7.90 9.06 0.94
CA PRO A 77 -8.75 9.68 1.96
C PRO A 77 -9.98 8.81 2.21
N GLN A 78 -10.25 8.49 3.47
CA GLN A 78 -11.41 7.68 3.85
C GLN A 78 -12.51 8.54 4.47
N ASP A 79 -12.13 9.56 5.20
CA ASP A 79 -13.03 10.46 5.90
C ASP A 79 -12.32 11.80 6.06
N ALA A 80 -12.97 12.78 6.70
CA ALA A 80 -12.41 14.12 6.85
C ALA A 80 -11.02 14.12 7.48
N ASP A 81 -10.81 13.29 8.50
CA ASP A 81 -9.55 13.23 9.24
C ASP A 81 -8.93 11.84 9.23
N VAL A 82 -9.31 10.98 8.29
CA VAL A 82 -8.83 9.60 8.22
C VAL A 82 -8.35 9.29 6.81
N PHE A 83 -7.11 8.80 6.73
CA PHE A 83 -6.49 8.33 5.49
C PHE A 83 -6.19 6.85 5.64
N HIS A 84 -6.23 6.14 4.53
CA HIS A 84 -5.90 4.72 4.49
C HIS A 84 -4.66 4.50 3.64
N LEU A 85 -3.64 3.87 4.22
CA LEU A 85 -2.48 3.40 3.47
C LEU A 85 -2.89 2.09 2.81
N GLN A 86 -3.18 2.17 1.51
CA GLN A 86 -3.75 1.03 0.79
C GLN A 86 -2.71 0.00 0.41
N LYS A 87 -1.54 0.47 -0.03
CA LYS A 87 -0.49 -0.41 -0.55
C LYS A 87 0.87 0.17 -0.25
N ILE A 88 1.82 -0.68 0.13
CA ILE A 88 3.23 -0.31 0.24
C ILE A 88 4.06 -1.57 -0.03
N TYR A 89 4.84 -1.57 -1.10
CA TYR A 89 5.62 -2.72 -1.52
C TYR A 89 6.94 -2.33 -2.13
N VAL A 90 7.96 -3.17 -1.90
CA VAL A 90 9.30 -3.01 -2.46
C VAL A 90 9.64 -4.31 -3.20
N LEU A 91 10.18 -4.19 -4.41
CA LEU A 91 10.57 -5.36 -5.21
C LEU A 91 11.64 -6.18 -4.50
N PRO A 92 11.62 -7.52 -4.67
CA PRO A 92 12.74 -8.36 -4.23
C PRO A 92 14.04 -7.84 -4.86
N GLY A 93 15.10 -7.84 -4.08
CA GLY A 93 16.39 -7.28 -4.52
C GLY A 93 16.63 -5.85 -4.09
N PHE A 94 15.57 -5.11 -3.77
CA PHE A 94 15.67 -3.74 -3.26
C PHE A 94 15.30 -3.64 -1.79
N GLN A 95 14.87 -4.74 -1.19
CA GLN A 95 14.56 -4.81 0.23
C GLN A 95 15.85 -4.73 1.04
N GLY A 96 15.76 -4.17 2.25
CA GLY A 96 16.94 -4.02 3.12
C GLY A 96 17.70 -2.70 2.94
N ALA A 97 17.32 -1.87 1.97
CA ALA A 97 17.93 -0.56 1.75
C ALA A 97 17.09 0.57 2.37
N HIS A 98 16.22 0.25 3.31
CA HIS A 98 15.30 1.17 3.98
C HIS A 98 14.32 1.86 3.02
N LEU A 99 14.11 1.30 1.83
CA LEU A 99 13.21 1.89 0.84
C LEU A 99 11.76 1.88 1.32
N GLY A 100 11.33 0.78 1.99
CA GLY A 100 9.99 0.71 2.57
C GLY A 100 9.75 1.84 3.57
N SER A 101 10.75 2.12 4.42
CA SER A 101 10.68 3.23 5.36
C SER A 101 10.55 4.57 4.64
N LYS A 102 11.29 4.77 3.56
CA LYS A 102 11.23 6.00 2.76
C LYS A 102 9.87 6.18 2.10
N LEU A 103 9.29 5.10 1.58
CA LEU A 103 7.94 5.13 1.00
C LEU A 103 6.89 5.47 2.05
N PHE A 104 6.97 4.84 3.22
CA PHE A 104 6.05 5.11 4.32
C PHE A 104 6.14 6.58 4.74
N ASP A 105 7.35 7.08 4.96
CA ASP A 105 7.58 8.46 5.39
C ASP A 105 7.11 9.47 4.32
N HIS A 106 7.27 9.11 3.04
CA HIS A 106 6.79 9.95 1.94
C HIS A 106 5.26 10.06 1.95
N ALA A 107 4.57 8.94 2.20
CA ALA A 107 3.11 8.91 2.30
C ALA A 107 2.63 9.77 3.47
N VAL A 108 3.27 9.65 4.63
CA VAL A 108 2.94 10.45 5.82
C VAL A 108 3.15 11.92 5.53
N GLN A 109 4.27 12.27 4.91
CA GLN A 109 4.58 13.67 4.58
C GLN A 109 3.55 14.25 3.59
N TYR A 110 3.15 13.48 2.59
CA TYR A 110 2.10 13.88 1.65
C TYR A 110 0.79 14.17 2.38
N ILE A 111 0.39 13.28 3.31
CA ILE A 111 -0.83 13.48 4.09
C ILE A 111 -0.75 14.78 4.90
N LYS A 112 0.39 15.04 5.52
CA LYS A 112 0.60 16.27 6.30
C LYS A 112 0.49 17.52 5.43
N GLU A 113 0.96 17.46 4.20
CA GLU A 113 0.91 18.58 3.27
C GLU A 113 -0.51 18.90 2.82
N ILE A 114 -1.33 17.88 2.55
CA ILE A 114 -2.71 18.10 2.09
C ILE A 114 -3.70 18.24 3.24
N HIS A 115 -3.31 17.85 4.46
CA HIS A 115 -4.17 17.91 5.65
C HIS A 115 -3.33 18.39 6.83
N PRO A 116 -3.16 19.72 6.99
CA PRO A 116 -2.28 20.27 8.03
C PRO A 116 -2.77 20.09 9.46
N SER A 117 -4.02 19.70 9.68
CA SER A 117 -4.58 19.41 11.00
C SER A 117 -4.25 17.98 11.41
N PRO A 118 -4.31 17.64 12.72
CA PRO A 118 -4.12 16.25 13.15
C PRO A 118 -5.08 15.31 12.44
N CYS A 119 -4.59 14.13 12.06
CA CYS A 119 -5.39 13.13 11.37
C CYS A 119 -4.85 11.74 11.66
N LEU A 120 -5.58 10.73 11.24
CA LEU A 120 -5.24 9.32 11.43
C LEU A 120 -4.86 8.71 10.08
N MET A 121 -3.88 7.82 10.10
CA MET A 121 -3.59 6.95 8.95
C MET A 121 -3.78 5.52 9.40
N GLU A 122 -4.69 4.81 8.72
CA GLU A 122 -4.98 3.41 9.00
C GLU A 122 -4.46 2.53 7.88
N LEU A 123 -4.19 1.27 8.18
CA LEU A 123 -3.94 0.26 7.17
C LEU A 123 -4.44 -1.10 7.63
N ASN A 124 -4.69 -1.96 6.66
CA ASN A 124 -5.00 -3.36 6.92
C ASN A 124 -3.79 -4.21 6.49
N VAL A 125 -3.38 -5.12 7.34
CA VAL A 125 -2.28 -6.03 7.05
C VAL A 125 -2.69 -7.44 7.48
N ASN A 126 -2.38 -8.43 6.64
CA ASN A 126 -2.62 -9.82 7.00
C ASN A 126 -1.77 -10.14 8.23
N ARG A 127 -2.37 -10.75 9.27
CA ARG A 127 -1.68 -11.00 10.54
C ARG A 127 -0.48 -11.96 10.39
N ASN A 128 -0.43 -12.69 9.29
CA ASN A 128 0.69 -13.58 8.97
C ASN A 128 1.74 -12.92 8.08
N ASN A 129 1.56 -11.65 7.74
CA ASN A 129 2.50 -10.90 6.92
C ASN A 129 3.69 -10.43 7.78
N LYS A 130 4.90 -10.72 7.31
CA LYS A 130 6.13 -10.34 8.01
C LYS A 130 6.28 -8.82 8.14
N ALA A 131 5.60 -8.05 7.29
CA ALA A 131 5.64 -6.58 7.35
C ALA A 131 5.00 -6.01 8.61
N LEU A 132 4.26 -6.80 9.39
CA LEU A 132 3.64 -6.32 10.61
C LEU A 132 4.65 -5.65 11.55
N HIS A 133 5.82 -6.25 11.73
CA HIS A 133 6.87 -5.67 12.59
C HIS A 133 7.38 -4.34 12.05
N PHE A 134 7.47 -4.21 10.73
CA PHE A 134 7.84 -2.96 10.09
C PHE A 134 6.86 -1.82 10.47
N TYR A 135 5.56 -2.09 10.37
CA TYR A 135 4.55 -1.09 10.72
C TYR A 135 4.57 -0.72 12.19
N GLU A 136 4.72 -1.72 13.05
CA GLU A 136 4.83 -1.47 14.50
C GLU A 136 6.05 -0.62 14.82
N HIS A 137 7.17 -0.88 14.16
CA HIS A 137 8.40 -0.11 14.32
C HIS A 137 8.22 1.35 13.84
N LYS A 138 7.37 1.57 12.84
CA LYS A 138 7.05 2.93 12.36
C LYS A 138 6.07 3.67 13.27
N GLY A 139 5.67 3.06 14.37
CA GLY A 139 4.79 3.70 15.35
C GLY A 139 3.32 3.38 15.20
N MET A 140 2.96 2.46 14.32
CA MET A 140 1.58 2.05 14.18
C MET A 140 1.15 1.15 15.32
N LYS A 141 -0.11 1.27 15.72
CA LYS A 141 -0.67 0.49 16.82
C LYS A 141 -1.88 -0.27 16.33
N LYS A 142 -2.09 -1.45 16.89
CA LYS A 142 -3.24 -2.28 16.55
C LYS A 142 -4.53 -1.56 16.93
N LEU A 143 -5.41 -1.40 15.95
CA LEU A 143 -6.74 -0.82 16.14
C LEU A 143 -7.78 -1.92 16.35
N ARG A 144 -7.76 -2.93 15.48
CA ARG A 144 -8.66 -4.07 15.55
C ARG A 144 -8.12 -5.22 14.70
N GLU A 145 -8.65 -6.43 14.93
CA GLU A 145 -8.34 -7.56 14.06
C GLU A 145 -9.59 -8.32 13.71
N GLY A 146 -9.55 -9.11 12.65
CA GLY A 146 -10.67 -9.92 12.22
C GLY A 146 -10.50 -10.38 10.79
N ASP A 147 -11.55 -10.98 10.26
CA ASP A 147 -11.62 -11.40 8.88
C ASP A 147 -12.46 -10.41 8.11
N PHE A 148 -11.86 -9.73 7.13
CA PHE A 148 -12.52 -8.70 6.35
C PHE A 148 -12.91 -9.25 4.99
N PRO A 149 -14.19 -9.15 4.56
CA PRO A 149 -14.59 -9.61 3.24
C PRO A 149 -13.99 -8.73 2.15
N ILE A 150 -13.48 -9.38 1.09
CA ILE A 150 -12.89 -8.69 -0.07
C ILE A 150 -13.66 -8.99 -1.35
N GLY A 151 -14.81 -9.67 -1.25
CA GLY A 151 -15.64 -10.03 -2.39
C GLY A 151 -15.41 -11.46 -2.85
N ASN A 152 -16.28 -11.94 -3.72
CA ASN A 152 -16.22 -13.28 -4.31
C ASN A 152 -16.09 -14.42 -3.28
N GLY A 153 -16.60 -14.21 -2.05
CA GLY A 153 -16.55 -15.22 -0.99
C GLY A 153 -15.21 -15.31 -0.27
N TYR A 154 -14.24 -14.47 -0.62
CA TYR A 154 -12.95 -14.44 0.05
C TYR A 154 -12.91 -13.45 1.20
N TYR A 155 -12.03 -13.73 2.17
CA TYR A 155 -11.81 -12.88 3.34
C TYR A 155 -10.31 -12.60 3.53
N MET A 156 -9.98 -11.39 3.94
CA MET A 156 -8.62 -11.06 4.38
C MET A 156 -8.56 -11.19 5.90
N ASN A 157 -7.70 -12.07 6.38
CA ASN A 157 -7.41 -12.29 7.78
C ASN A 157 -6.38 -11.23 8.20
N ALA A 158 -6.84 -10.11 8.73
CA ALA A 158 -6.03 -8.92 8.84
C ALA A 158 -6.12 -8.21 10.18
N LEU A 159 -5.08 -7.42 10.47
CA LEU A 159 -5.07 -6.42 11.54
C LEU A 159 -5.26 -5.05 10.92
N SER A 160 -6.02 -4.19 11.58
CA SER A 160 -6.05 -2.77 11.26
C SER A 160 -5.10 -2.05 12.20
N LEU A 161 -4.23 -1.22 11.65
CA LEU A 161 -3.25 -0.45 12.40
C LEU A 161 -3.52 1.04 12.22
N ILE A 162 -3.11 1.84 13.20
CA ILE A 162 -3.37 3.27 13.23
C ILE A 162 -2.09 4.04 13.54
N HIS A 163 -1.88 5.15 12.82
CA HIS A 163 -0.81 6.10 13.06
C HIS A 163 -1.41 7.49 13.16
N ILE A 164 -1.09 8.22 14.23
CA ILE A 164 -1.55 9.59 14.41
C ILE A 164 -0.55 10.51 13.75
N SER A 165 -1.02 11.28 12.76
CA SER A 165 -0.20 12.26 12.06
C SER A 165 -0.53 13.65 12.58
N GLU A 166 0.46 14.34 13.12
CA GLU A 166 0.32 15.71 13.61
C GLU A 166 0.98 16.70 12.65
N PRO A 167 0.49 17.94 12.61
CA PRO A 167 1.06 18.97 11.74
C PRO A 167 2.54 19.23 12.00
#